data_3ed7313c87c34cf8710777c5227a3c9c
#
_entry.id   3ed7313c87c34cf8710777c5227a3c9c
#
_cell.length_a   1.000
_cell.length_b   1.000
_cell.length_c   1.000
_cell.angle_alpha   90.00
_cell.angle_beta   90.00
_cell.angle_gamma   90.00
#
_symmetry.space_group_name_H-M   'P 1'
#
loop_
_entity.id
_entity.type
_entity.pdbx_description
1 polymer ?
#
loop_
_entity_poly.entity_id
_entity_poly.type
_entity_poly.pdbx_seq_one_letter_code
_entity_poly.pdbx_strand_id
1 'polypeptide(L)'
;MVKGIEIFQEYFKEYTDQYVLIGGAACSVSFEEQEINFGRTTKDLDIVLIVEARTKEFGEQFWKFIRDGRYRIRAKSNGEPQFYRFDKPEDERFPKMIELFSRTNYMLQEENGLTPIHIDDSVSSLSAILLNDAYYRALLDGREIMMGISVLKPEWIIPFKAKAWLDLKEKQDVDSSDIKKHRNDIIRILADMPLQKCILPEEVRNNMRMFIEQFDVTESELKNLRIRGTKSEDIKQALKDIYLD
;
A
#
# COMPACT_ATOMS: atom_id res chain seq x y z
N MET A 1 11.18 -0.71 10.92
CA MET A 1 11.45 -0.73 9.46
C MET A 1 11.02 -2.06 8.84
N VAL A 2 10.65 -2.09 7.56
CA VAL A 2 10.35 -3.32 6.80
C VAL A 2 11.64 -4.07 6.55
N LYS A 3 11.69 -5.37 6.81
CA LYS A 3 12.89 -6.18 6.52
C LYS A 3 13.21 -6.14 5.03
N GLY A 4 14.45 -5.81 4.68
CA GLY A 4 14.96 -5.76 3.31
C GLY A 4 14.67 -4.46 2.56
N ILE A 5 14.14 -3.44 3.21
CA ILE A 5 13.84 -2.16 2.56
C ILE A 5 15.12 -1.44 2.10
N GLU A 6 16.21 -1.59 2.84
CA GLU A 6 17.50 -0.99 2.48
C GLU A 6 18.06 -1.61 1.19
N ILE A 7 17.95 -2.94 1.03
CA ILE A 7 18.35 -3.61 -0.22
C ILE A 7 17.45 -3.17 -1.37
N PHE A 8 16.14 -3.08 -1.14
CA PHE A 8 15.22 -2.56 -2.14
C PHE A 8 15.60 -1.15 -2.57
N GLN A 9 15.90 -0.26 -1.63
CA GLN A 9 16.37 1.10 -1.90
C GLN A 9 17.65 1.11 -2.75
N GLU A 10 18.66 0.29 -2.43
CA GLU A 10 19.91 0.21 -3.19
C GLU A 10 19.67 -0.18 -4.67
N TYR A 11 18.74 -1.10 -4.91
CA TYR A 11 18.41 -1.55 -6.27
C TYR A 11 17.62 -0.53 -7.07
N PHE A 12 16.73 0.26 -6.41
CA PHE A 12 15.71 1.06 -7.09
C PHE A 12 15.85 2.57 -6.89
N LYS A 13 16.90 3.07 -6.25
CA LYS A 13 17.13 4.50 -6.00
C LYS A 13 17.14 5.38 -7.29
N GLU A 14 17.55 4.81 -8.42
CA GLU A 14 17.57 5.50 -9.73
C GLU A 14 16.23 5.37 -10.49
N TYR A 15 15.22 4.70 -9.91
CA TYR A 15 13.94 4.39 -10.55
C TYR A 15 12.74 4.86 -9.74
N THR A 16 12.93 5.82 -8.85
CA THR A 16 11.88 6.29 -7.92
C THR A 16 10.67 6.92 -8.60
N ASP A 17 10.79 7.28 -9.88
CA ASP A 17 9.70 7.77 -10.73
C ASP A 17 8.85 6.66 -11.34
N GLN A 18 9.28 5.40 -11.28
CA GLN A 18 8.65 4.26 -11.96
C GLN A 18 7.82 3.35 -11.06
N TYR A 19 7.84 3.59 -9.77
CA TYR A 19 7.07 2.82 -8.80
C TYR A 19 6.59 3.69 -7.63
N VAL A 20 5.62 3.18 -6.89
CA VAL A 20 5.19 3.73 -5.59
C VAL A 20 4.98 2.56 -4.62
N LEU A 21 5.63 2.59 -3.47
CA LEU A 21 5.25 1.73 -2.36
C LEU A 21 3.94 2.21 -1.74
N ILE A 22 3.07 1.26 -1.44
CA ILE A 22 1.78 1.52 -0.80
C ILE A 22 1.60 0.64 0.45
N GLY A 23 0.43 0.64 1.02
CA GLY A 23 0.05 -0.30 2.07
C GLY A 23 0.84 -0.17 3.36
N GLY A 24 1.19 -1.30 3.95
CA GLY A 24 1.93 -1.35 5.20
C GLY A 24 3.38 -0.92 5.07
N ALA A 25 4.01 -1.20 3.93
CA ALA A 25 5.39 -0.81 3.67
C ALA A 25 5.53 0.72 3.62
N ALA A 26 4.66 1.42 2.89
CA ALA A 26 4.65 2.88 2.84
C ALA A 26 4.41 3.49 4.22
N CYS A 27 3.45 2.98 5.01
CA CYS A 27 3.28 3.41 6.40
C CYS A 27 4.57 3.25 7.20
N SER A 28 5.25 2.10 7.09
CA SER A 28 6.46 1.84 7.86
C SER A 28 7.59 2.80 7.53
N VAL A 29 7.78 3.12 6.23
CA VAL A 29 8.78 4.12 5.78
C VAL A 29 8.41 5.51 6.29
N SER A 30 7.15 5.93 6.16
CA SER A 30 6.70 7.26 6.60
C SER A 30 6.85 7.46 8.11
N PHE A 31 6.54 6.44 8.91
CA PHE A 31 6.71 6.49 10.37
C PHE A 31 8.19 6.53 10.77
N GLU A 32 9.04 5.78 10.06
CA GLU A 32 10.50 5.80 10.28
C GLU A 32 11.10 7.16 9.95
N GLU A 33 10.70 7.79 8.85
CA GLU A 33 11.12 9.16 8.47
C GLU A 33 10.82 10.20 9.56
N GLN A 34 9.73 9.99 10.32
CA GLN A 34 9.34 10.84 11.45
C GLN A 34 9.91 10.37 12.80
N GLU A 35 10.75 9.33 12.81
CA GLU A 35 11.28 8.70 14.03
C GLU A 35 10.18 8.16 14.98
N ILE A 36 9.02 7.80 14.41
CA ILE A 36 7.84 7.28 15.13
C ILE A 36 7.74 5.76 14.94
N ASN A 37 7.36 5.04 15.99
CA ASN A 37 7.13 3.59 15.89
C ASN A 37 5.73 3.30 15.33
N PHE A 38 5.64 2.66 14.16
CA PHE A 38 4.35 2.28 13.55
C PHE A 38 3.54 1.28 14.40
N GLY A 39 4.14 0.65 15.39
CA GLY A 39 3.44 -0.25 16.33
C GLY A 39 3.08 -1.63 15.75
N ARG A 40 3.47 -1.93 14.52
CA ARG A 40 3.41 -3.29 13.92
C ARG A 40 4.53 -3.52 12.92
N THR A 41 4.85 -4.79 12.70
CA THR A 41 5.81 -5.19 11.68
C THR A 41 5.10 -5.48 10.37
N THR A 42 5.60 -4.91 9.28
CA THR A 42 5.23 -5.25 7.90
C THR A 42 6.34 -6.12 7.30
N LYS A 43 5.94 -7.15 6.56
CA LYS A 43 6.86 -8.13 5.98
C LYS A 43 6.87 -8.08 4.46
N ASP A 44 5.87 -7.43 3.90
CA ASP A 44 5.54 -7.45 2.49
C ASP A 44 5.75 -6.06 1.89
N LEU A 45 6.27 -5.98 0.68
CA LEU A 45 6.33 -4.77 -0.11
C LEU A 45 5.22 -4.77 -1.15
N ASP A 46 4.27 -3.87 -0.98
CA ASP A 46 3.21 -3.61 -1.95
C ASP A 46 3.70 -2.51 -2.91
N ILE A 47 3.97 -2.86 -4.16
CA ILE A 47 4.57 -1.98 -5.18
C ILE A 47 3.57 -1.74 -6.30
N VAL A 48 3.27 -0.49 -6.62
CA VAL A 48 2.49 -0.10 -7.79
C VAL A 48 3.43 0.44 -8.85
N LEU A 49 3.36 -0.09 -10.06
CA LEU A 49 4.10 0.42 -11.21
C LEU A 49 3.43 1.66 -11.80
N ILE A 50 4.21 2.71 -12.04
CA ILE A 50 3.76 3.89 -12.75
C ILE A 50 3.86 3.60 -14.25
N VAL A 51 2.69 3.44 -14.87
CA VAL A 51 2.58 2.95 -16.25
C VAL A 51 3.23 3.91 -17.26
N GLU A 52 3.17 5.20 -17.00
CA GLU A 52 3.66 6.27 -17.87
C GLU A 52 5.18 6.44 -17.84
N ALA A 53 5.83 6.00 -16.75
CA ALA A 53 7.26 6.21 -16.51
C ALA A 53 8.13 4.96 -16.74
N ARG A 54 7.53 3.83 -17.15
CA ARG A 54 8.23 2.56 -17.28
C ARG A 54 9.33 2.57 -18.33
N THR A 55 10.47 1.99 -17.96
CA THR A 55 11.58 1.74 -18.89
C THR A 55 11.96 0.26 -18.91
N LYS A 56 12.68 -0.14 -19.97
CA LYS A 56 13.21 -1.50 -20.08
C LYS A 56 14.22 -1.78 -18.98
N GLU A 57 15.04 -0.80 -18.66
CA GLU A 57 16.08 -0.85 -17.64
C GLU A 57 15.51 -1.11 -16.25
N PHE A 58 14.36 -0.51 -15.91
CA PHE A 58 13.65 -0.85 -14.69
C PHE A 58 13.22 -2.31 -14.64
N GLY A 59 12.68 -2.82 -15.76
CA GLY A 59 12.28 -4.23 -15.85
C GLY A 59 13.46 -5.17 -15.64
N GLU A 60 14.61 -4.91 -16.30
CA GLU A 60 15.85 -5.68 -16.14
C GLU A 60 16.36 -5.63 -14.69
N GLN A 61 16.33 -4.44 -14.06
CA GLN A 61 16.73 -4.26 -12.67
C GLN A 61 15.79 -4.99 -11.69
N PHE A 62 14.46 -4.96 -11.96
CA PHE A 62 13.50 -5.69 -11.16
C PHE A 62 13.74 -7.20 -11.21
N TRP A 63 13.97 -7.75 -12.41
CA TRP A 63 14.31 -9.15 -12.55
C TRP A 63 15.64 -9.52 -11.90
N LYS A 64 16.63 -8.63 -11.98
CA LYS A 64 17.89 -8.83 -11.26
C LYS A 64 17.64 -8.93 -9.76
N PHE A 65 16.82 -8.05 -9.19
CA PHE A 65 16.44 -8.08 -7.77
C PHE A 65 15.76 -9.40 -7.38
N ILE A 66 14.81 -9.88 -8.19
CA ILE A 66 14.11 -11.15 -7.96
C ILE A 66 15.07 -12.35 -7.99
N ARG A 67 15.98 -12.39 -8.96
CA ARG A 67 17.00 -13.45 -9.08
C ARG A 67 18.00 -13.42 -7.93
N ASP A 68 18.51 -12.25 -7.57
CA ASP A 68 19.52 -12.10 -6.52
C ASP A 68 18.95 -12.51 -5.15
N GLY A 69 17.68 -12.21 -4.89
CA GLY A 69 16.94 -12.67 -3.70
C GLY A 69 16.53 -14.14 -3.77
N ARG A 70 16.66 -14.80 -4.93
CA ARG A 70 16.20 -16.17 -5.21
C ARG A 70 14.76 -16.41 -4.78
N TYR A 71 13.88 -15.49 -5.17
CA TYR A 71 12.46 -15.58 -4.85
C TYR A 71 11.79 -16.74 -5.56
N ARG A 72 10.85 -17.38 -4.89
CA ARG A 72 9.90 -18.23 -5.57
C ARG A 72 8.90 -17.37 -6.34
N ILE A 73 8.77 -17.73 -7.61
CA ILE A 73 7.80 -17.11 -8.51
C ILE A 73 6.56 -17.98 -8.52
N ARG A 74 5.43 -17.43 -8.14
CA ARG A 74 4.13 -18.09 -8.27
C ARG A 74 3.38 -17.49 -9.44
N ALA A 75 3.02 -18.29 -10.38
CA ALA A 75 2.36 -17.85 -11.60
C ALA A 75 1.12 -18.67 -11.93
N LYS A 76 0.01 -17.98 -12.25
CA LYS A 76 -1.11 -18.50 -13.05
C LYS A 76 -1.69 -17.36 -13.89
N SER A 77 -2.05 -17.65 -15.14
CA SER A 77 -2.56 -16.66 -16.10
C SER A 77 -3.94 -17.03 -16.59
N ASN A 78 -4.81 -16.02 -16.72
CA ASN A 78 -6.05 -16.05 -17.50
C ASN A 78 -6.39 -14.70 -18.13
N GLY A 79 -5.39 -13.86 -18.43
CA GLY A 79 -5.58 -12.65 -19.27
C GLY A 79 -6.09 -11.40 -18.53
N GLU A 80 -6.21 -11.43 -17.22
CA GLU A 80 -6.64 -10.31 -16.38
C GLU A 80 -5.49 -9.33 -16.03
N PRO A 81 -5.78 -8.09 -15.55
CA PRO A 81 -4.76 -7.12 -15.13
C PRO A 81 -3.77 -7.72 -14.14
N GLN A 82 -2.50 -7.39 -14.32
CA GLN A 82 -1.42 -8.24 -13.83
C GLN A 82 -0.95 -7.85 -12.44
N PHE A 83 -1.14 -8.79 -11.54
CA PHE A 83 -0.57 -8.80 -10.22
C PHE A 83 0.45 -9.93 -10.11
N TYR A 84 1.63 -9.61 -9.56
CA TYR A 84 2.69 -10.57 -9.37
C TYR A 84 3.05 -10.69 -7.89
N ARG A 85 3.19 -11.91 -7.41
CA ARG A 85 3.67 -12.19 -6.06
C ARG A 85 4.96 -13.00 -6.12
N PHE A 86 5.96 -12.50 -5.44
CA PHE A 86 7.25 -13.15 -5.24
C PHE A 86 7.43 -13.40 -3.74
N ASP A 87 7.60 -14.65 -3.34
CA ASP A 87 7.69 -15.02 -1.93
C ASP A 87 8.91 -15.89 -1.62
N LYS A 88 9.20 -16.05 -0.33
CA LYS A 88 10.20 -16.96 0.20
C LYS A 88 11.57 -16.78 -0.45
N PRO A 89 12.19 -15.61 -0.37
CA PRO A 89 13.57 -15.44 -0.81
C PRO A 89 14.49 -16.40 -0.05
N GLU A 90 15.49 -16.95 -0.72
CA GLU A 90 16.52 -17.75 -0.05
C GLU A 90 17.50 -16.87 0.72
N ASP A 91 17.73 -15.63 0.27
CA ASP A 91 18.51 -14.64 0.98
C ASP A 91 17.61 -13.87 1.96
N GLU A 92 17.80 -14.14 3.25
CA GLU A 92 17.00 -13.54 4.31
C GLU A 92 17.16 -12.01 4.47
N ARG A 93 18.10 -11.39 3.79
CA ARG A 93 18.27 -9.93 3.78
C ARG A 93 17.21 -9.25 2.91
N PHE A 94 16.63 -9.96 1.95
CA PHE A 94 15.58 -9.46 1.07
C PHE A 94 14.19 -9.43 1.76
N PRO A 95 13.25 -8.59 1.26
CA PRO A 95 11.86 -8.59 1.73
C PRO A 95 11.23 -9.98 1.64
N LYS A 96 10.43 -10.37 2.61
CA LYS A 96 9.84 -11.73 2.66
C LYS A 96 8.88 -12.01 1.52
N MET A 97 8.17 -10.97 1.06
CA MET A 97 7.22 -11.04 -0.03
C MET A 97 7.20 -9.70 -0.75
N ILE A 98 7.02 -9.75 -2.06
CA ILE A 98 6.81 -8.59 -2.91
C ILE A 98 5.51 -8.81 -3.67
N GLU A 99 4.66 -7.81 -3.63
CA GLU A 99 3.43 -7.73 -4.39
C GLU A 99 3.53 -6.59 -5.39
N LEU A 100 3.49 -6.91 -6.67
CA LEU A 100 3.66 -5.95 -7.75
C LEU A 100 2.36 -5.77 -8.51
N PHE A 101 1.86 -4.54 -8.55
CA PHE A 101 0.62 -4.15 -9.22
C PHE A 101 0.91 -3.36 -10.49
N SER A 102 0.21 -3.69 -11.57
CA SER A 102 0.25 -2.91 -12.80
C SER A 102 -1.15 -2.77 -13.40
N ARG A 103 -1.50 -1.57 -13.84
CA ARG A 103 -2.78 -1.28 -14.52
C ARG A 103 -2.88 -1.85 -15.93
N THR A 104 -1.78 -2.18 -16.54
CA THR A 104 -1.72 -2.72 -17.91
C THR A 104 -1.06 -4.07 -17.91
N ASN A 105 -1.31 -4.84 -19.00
CA ASN A 105 -0.61 -6.08 -19.30
C ASN A 105 0.88 -5.81 -19.57
N TYR A 106 1.56 -5.21 -18.60
CA TYR A 106 3.01 -5.09 -18.64
C TYR A 106 3.60 -6.46 -18.38
N MET A 107 3.86 -7.17 -19.46
CA MET A 107 4.75 -8.31 -19.40
C MET A 107 6.13 -7.76 -19.04
N LEU A 108 6.56 -8.01 -17.83
CA LEU A 108 7.97 -7.97 -17.48
C LEU A 108 8.58 -9.04 -18.40
N GLN A 109 9.08 -8.62 -19.57
CA GLN A 109 9.59 -9.52 -20.59
C GLN A 109 10.89 -10.14 -20.05
N GLU A 110 10.74 -11.33 -19.50
CA GLU A 110 11.83 -12.30 -19.49
C GLU A 110 11.51 -13.37 -20.53
N GLU A 111 12.54 -13.88 -21.21
CA GLU A 111 12.45 -14.96 -22.21
C GLU A 111 11.82 -16.26 -21.69
N ASN A 112 11.43 -16.32 -20.40
CA ASN A 112 10.99 -17.50 -19.66
C ASN A 112 9.56 -17.45 -19.12
N GLY A 113 8.64 -16.80 -19.80
CA GLY A 113 7.20 -17.05 -19.65
C GLY A 113 6.64 -16.94 -18.23
N LEU A 114 6.75 -15.79 -17.57
CA LEU A 114 6.08 -15.55 -16.30
C LEU A 114 4.59 -15.31 -16.49
N THR A 115 3.82 -15.99 -15.68
CA THR A 115 2.37 -15.99 -15.70
C THR A 115 1.83 -15.32 -14.41
N PRO A 116 0.85 -14.40 -14.51
CA PRO A 116 0.24 -13.73 -13.35
C PRO A 116 -0.42 -14.72 -12.37
N ILE A 117 -0.48 -14.33 -11.10
CA ILE A 117 -1.05 -15.16 -10.03
C ILE A 117 -2.52 -14.80 -9.80
N HIS A 118 -3.38 -15.81 -9.61
CA HIS A 118 -4.69 -15.60 -9.01
C HIS A 118 -4.56 -15.53 -7.49
N ILE A 119 -5.17 -14.50 -6.86
CA ILE A 119 -4.91 -14.12 -5.49
C ILE A 119 -6.21 -14.11 -4.69
N ASP A 120 -6.06 -14.25 -3.36
CA ASP A 120 -7.15 -14.19 -2.41
C ASP A 120 -7.90 -12.84 -2.43
N ASP A 121 -9.05 -12.79 -1.80
CA ASP A 121 -10.00 -11.67 -1.86
C ASP A 121 -9.45 -10.32 -1.39
N SER A 122 -8.47 -10.29 -0.49
CA SER A 122 -7.90 -9.04 0.01
C SER A 122 -7.06 -8.33 -1.05
N VAL A 123 -6.33 -9.10 -1.84
CA VAL A 123 -5.48 -8.59 -2.92
C VAL A 123 -6.32 -8.24 -4.15
N SER A 124 -7.37 -9.01 -4.43
CA SER A 124 -8.30 -8.66 -5.51
C SER A 124 -8.98 -7.31 -5.26
N SER A 125 -9.22 -6.95 -3.99
CA SER A 125 -9.76 -5.64 -3.61
C SER A 125 -8.80 -4.51 -3.93
N LEU A 126 -7.53 -4.62 -3.54
CA LEU A 126 -6.53 -3.58 -3.83
C LEU A 126 -6.25 -3.44 -5.33
N SER A 127 -6.18 -4.54 -6.06
CA SER A 127 -6.05 -4.53 -7.53
C SER A 127 -7.22 -3.81 -8.19
N ALA A 128 -8.46 -4.07 -7.74
CA ALA A 128 -9.65 -3.40 -8.25
C ALA A 128 -9.63 -1.89 -7.97
N ILE A 129 -9.19 -1.49 -6.76
CA ILE A 129 -9.04 -0.08 -6.39
C ILE A 129 -8.02 0.61 -7.31
N LEU A 130 -6.87 -0.03 -7.57
CA LEU A 130 -5.80 0.53 -8.40
C LEU A 130 -6.15 0.59 -9.90
N LEU A 131 -7.11 -0.19 -10.37
CA LEU A 131 -7.64 -0.11 -11.73
C LEU A 131 -8.55 1.10 -11.93
N ASN A 132 -9.10 1.66 -10.87
CA ASN A 132 -9.94 2.84 -10.92
C ASN A 132 -9.10 4.10 -11.18
N ASP A 133 -9.48 4.89 -12.18
CA ASP A 133 -8.72 6.08 -12.62
C ASP A 133 -8.61 7.15 -11.54
N ALA A 134 -9.65 7.33 -10.71
CA ALA A 134 -9.64 8.32 -9.64
C ALA A 134 -8.63 7.94 -8.53
N TYR A 135 -8.57 6.65 -8.17
CA TYR A 135 -7.60 6.13 -7.21
C TYR A 135 -6.17 6.15 -7.76
N TYR A 136 -6.00 5.81 -9.04
CA TYR A 136 -4.67 5.90 -9.66
C TYR A 136 -4.16 7.34 -9.72
N ARG A 137 -5.03 8.32 -10.03
CA ARG A 137 -4.68 9.73 -9.95
C ARG A 137 -4.31 10.13 -8.52
N ALA A 138 -5.10 9.73 -7.54
CA ALA A 138 -4.78 9.95 -6.13
C ALA A 138 -3.43 9.35 -5.72
N LEU A 139 -3.07 8.16 -6.24
CA LEU A 139 -1.75 7.57 -6.04
C LEU A 139 -0.63 8.45 -6.59
N LEU A 140 -0.78 8.96 -7.83
CA LEU A 140 0.23 9.80 -8.47
C LEU A 140 0.38 11.15 -7.75
N ASP A 141 -0.72 11.78 -7.36
CA ASP A 141 -0.74 13.06 -6.65
C ASP A 141 -0.18 12.95 -5.22
N GLY A 142 -0.41 11.80 -4.58
CA GLY A 142 -0.01 11.54 -3.19
C GLY A 142 1.38 10.94 -3.01
N ARG A 143 2.12 10.67 -4.10
CA ARG A 143 3.46 10.09 -4.00
C ARG A 143 4.50 11.09 -3.52
N GLU A 144 5.48 10.61 -2.78
CA GLU A 144 6.62 11.38 -2.32
C GLU A 144 7.86 10.48 -2.20
N ILE A 145 9.06 11.07 -2.26
CA ILE A 145 10.30 10.34 -1.99
C ILE A 145 10.66 10.54 -0.52
N MET A 146 10.58 9.47 0.25
CA MET A 146 10.97 9.42 1.66
C MET A 146 12.11 8.42 1.83
N MET A 147 13.18 8.79 2.51
CA MET A 147 14.37 7.93 2.68
C MET A 147 14.88 7.37 1.33
N GLY A 148 14.79 8.14 0.23
CA GLY A 148 15.20 7.69 -1.11
C GLY A 148 14.32 6.62 -1.76
N ILE A 149 13.10 6.42 -1.27
CA ILE A 149 12.11 5.45 -1.76
C ILE A 149 10.84 6.20 -2.14
N SER A 150 10.25 5.87 -3.28
CA SER A 150 8.95 6.42 -3.67
C SER A 150 7.84 5.73 -2.90
N VAL A 151 7.11 6.50 -2.08
CA VAL A 151 6.03 6.01 -1.22
C VAL A 151 4.76 6.85 -1.41
N LEU A 152 3.61 6.28 -1.11
CA LEU A 152 2.39 7.04 -0.95
C LEU A 152 2.37 7.69 0.43
N LYS A 153 2.14 9.01 0.50
CA LYS A 153 2.09 9.77 1.76
C LYS A 153 0.99 9.26 2.70
N PRO A 154 1.18 9.38 4.03
CA PRO A 154 0.24 8.86 5.02
C PRO A 154 -1.20 9.33 4.81
N GLU A 155 -1.41 10.61 4.56
CA GLU A 155 -2.75 11.17 4.29
C GLU A 155 -3.38 10.62 3.00
N TRP A 156 -2.59 10.19 2.03
CA TRP A 156 -3.07 9.58 0.79
C TRP A 156 -3.25 8.05 0.92
N ILE A 157 -2.59 7.41 1.90
CA ILE A 157 -2.79 5.97 2.21
C ILE A 157 -4.19 5.74 2.82
N ILE A 158 -4.69 6.67 3.63
CA ILE A 158 -5.97 6.53 4.32
C ILE A 158 -7.13 6.26 3.36
N PRO A 159 -7.33 6.99 2.25
CA PRO A 159 -8.40 6.70 1.28
C PRO A 159 -8.35 5.28 0.69
N PHE A 160 -7.16 4.75 0.41
CA PHE A 160 -7.03 3.37 -0.09
C PHE A 160 -7.43 2.34 0.98
N LYS A 161 -7.03 2.56 2.22
CA LYS A 161 -7.41 1.68 3.34
C LYS A 161 -8.90 1.79 3.68
N ALA A 162 -9.48 3.00 3.58
CA ALA A 162 -10.90 3.24 3.77
C ALA A 162 -11.73 2.52 2.71
N LYS A 163 -11.34 2.60 1.43
CA LYS A 163 -12.01 1.88 0.33
C LYS A 163 -11.91 0.37 0.52
N ALA A 164 -10.70 -0.14 0.82
CA ALA A 164 -10.51 -1.57 1.11
C ALA A 164 -11.39 -2.03 2.29
N TRP A 165 -11.50 -1.23 3.35
CA TRP A 165 -12.37 -1.52 4.48
C TRP A 165 -13.86 -1.55 4.10
N LEU A 166 -14.33 -0.61 3.29
CA LEU A 166 -15.71 -0.59 2.78
C LEU A 166 -16.00 -1.83 1.94
N ASP A 167 -15.14 -2.14 0.97
CA ASP A 167 -15.29 -3.28 0.06
C ASP A 167 -15.30 -4.62 0.80
N LEU A 168 -14.42 -4.77 1.80
CA LEU A 168 -14.35 -5.99 2.60
C LEU A 168 -15.57 -6.18 3.51
N LYS A 169 -16.19 -5.09 3.99
CA LYS A 169 -17.43 -5.18 4.80
C LYS A 169 -18.63 -5.67 3.98
N GLU A 170 -18.67 -5.40 2.69
CA GLU A 170 -19.76 -5.83 1.79
C GLU A 170 -19.62 -7.28 1.35
N LYS A 171 -18.43 -7.86 1.45
CA LYS A 171 -18.18 -9.25 1.06
C LYS A 171 -18.61 -10.23 2.14
N GLN A 172 -19.18 -11.37 1.71
CA GLN A 172 -19.42 -12.53 2.57
C GLN A 172 -18.12 -13.33 2.71
N ASP A 173 -17.91 -13.96 3.86
CA ASP A 173 -16.76 -14.85 4.15
C ASP A 173 -15.36 -14.19 4.21
N VAL A 174 -15.27 -12.90 4.54
CA VAL A 174 -13.99 -12.21 4.75
C VAL A 174 -13.51 -12.38 6.20
N ASP A 175 -12.22 -12.64 6.37
CA ASP A 175 -11.61 -12.66 7.70
C ASP A 175 -11.73 -11.28 8.38
N SER A 176 -12.38 -11.26 9.54
CA SER A 176 -12.53 -10.03 10.32
C SER A 176 -11.20 -9.37 10.71
N SER A 177 -10.10 -10.12 10.68
CA SER A 177 -8.75 -9.61 10.94
C SER A 177 -8.27 -8.66 9.85
N ASP A 178 -8.62 -8.91 8.58
CA ASP A 178 -8.25 -8.04 7.46
C ASP A 178 -9.02 -6.72 7.50
N ILE A 179 -10.31 -6.77 7.80
CA ILE A 179 -11.13 -5.56 8.02
C ILE A 179 -10.54 -4.71 9.14
N LYS A 180 -10.21 -5.34 10.28
CA LYS A 180 -9.61 -4.66 11.45
C LYS A 180 -8.23 -4.10 11.13
N LYS A 181 -7.42 -4.76 10.31
CA LYS A 181 -6.09 -4.31 9.92
C LYS A 181 -6.13 -2.95 9.23
N HIS A 182 -6.99 -2.79 8.21
CA HIS A 182 -7.14 -1.52 7.50
C HIS A 182 -7.58 -0.40 8.44
N ARG A 183 -8.59 -0.65 9.25
CA ARG A 183 -9.11 0.30 10.23
C ARG A 183 -8.06 0.72 11.28
N ASN A 184 -7.33 -0.25 11.83
CA ASN A 184 -6.31 0.01 12.83
C ASN A 184 -5.14 0.83 12.29
N ASP A 185 -4.74 0.59 11.02
CA ASP A 185 -3.71 1.40 10.37
C ASP A 185 -4.18 2.85 10.18
N ILE A 186 -5.44 3.06 9.78
CA ILE A 186 -6.03 4.41 9.67
C ILE A 186 -5.96 5.14 11.03
N ILE A 187 -6.37 4.47 12.11
CA ILE A 187 -6.33 5.05 13.46
C ILE A 187 -4.91 5.44 13.86
N ARG A 188 -3.91 4.59 13.61
CA ARG A 188 -2.50 4.91 13.92
C ARG A 188 -1.99 6.11 13.11
N ILE A 189 -2.28 6.14 11.80
CA ILE A 189 -1.86 7.24 10.95
C ILE A 189 -2.46 8.56 11.46
N LEU A 190 -3.75 8.59 11.78
CA LEU A 190 -4.43 9.79 12.28
C LEU A 190 -3.95 10.22 13.66
N ALA A 191 -3.55 9.29 14.52
CA ALA A 191 -3.12 9.58 15.88
C ALA A 191 -1.67 10.07 15.98
N ASP A 192 -0.79 9.51 15.16
CA ASP A 192 0.65 9.61 15.37
C ASP A 192 1.37 10.42 14.28
N MET A 193 0.73 10.68 13.10
CA MET A 193 1.38 11.35 11.98
C MET A 193 0.92 12.80 11.81
N PRO A 194 1.84 13.73 11.47
CA PRO A 194 1.48 15.08 11.04
C PRO A 194 0.90 15.03 9.62
N LEU A 195 -0.43 15.11 9.50
CA LEU A 195 -1.13 14.99 8.23
C LEU A 195 -1.48 16.35 7.64
N GLN A 196 -1.51 16.42 6.31
CA GLN A 196 -1.92 17.58 5.56
C GLN A 196 -3.29 17.37 4.91
N LYS A 197 -3.98 18.47 4.60
CA LYS A 197 -5.22 18.44 3.81
C LYS A 197 -4.97 17.87 2.43
N CYS A 198 -5.90 17.01 1.96
CA CYS A 198 -5.84 16.40 0.65
C CYS A 198 -6.97 16.88 -0.24
N ILE A 199 -6.65 17.31 -1.47
CA ILE A 199 -7.63 17.55 -2.51
C ILE A 199 -7.83 16.25 -3.29
N LEU A 200 -8.80 15.46 -2.86
CA LEU A 200 -9.09 14.16 -3.46
C LEU A 200 -9.92 14.29 -4.74
N PRO A 201 -9.72 13.41 -5.73
CA PRO A 201 -10.68 13.21 -6.83
C PRO A 201 -12.09 12.96 -6.28
N GLU A 202 -13.11 13.42 -6.98
CA GLU A 202 -14.50 13.41 -6.49
C GLU A 202 -14.98 12.03 -6.03
N GLU A 203 -14.69 11.00 -6.80
CA GLU A 203 -15.06 9.62 -6.46
C GLU A 203 -14.38 9.15 -5.16
N VAL A 204 -13.09 9.42 -5.01
CA VAL A 204 -12.33 9.06 -3.80
C VAL A 204 -12.88 9.82 -2.59
N ARG A 205 -13.21 11.10 -2.75
CA ARG A 205 -13.83 11.92 -1.70
C ARG A 205 -15.21 11.40 -1.29
N ASN A 206 -16.02 10.94 -2.26
CA ASN A 206 -17.32 10.33 -1.97
C ASN A 206 -17.17 9.03 -1.16
N ASN A 207 -16.21 8.18 -1.51
CA ASN A 207 -15.89 7.00 -0.73
C ASN A 207 -15.40 7.36 0.69
N MET A 208 -14.64 8.44 0.83
CA MET A 208 -14.24 8.93 2.17
C MET A 208 -15.43 9.41 2.99
N ARG A 209 -16.42 10.09 2.39
CA ARG A 209 -17.67 10.45 3.10
C ARG A 209 -18.38 9.20 3.62
N MET A 210 -18.59 8.20 2.76
CA MET A 210 -19.22 6.93 3.15
C MET A 210 -18.44 6.22 4.27
N PHE A 211 -17.12 6.25 4.20
CA PHE A 211 -16.27 5.70 5.25
C PHE A 211 -16.44 6.45 6.57
N ILE A 212 -16.36 7.78 6.57
CA ILE A 212 -16.46 8.63 7.76
C ILE A 212 -17.82 8.49 8.45
N GLU A 213 -18.90 8.34 7.69
CA GLU A 213 -20.24 8.08 8.22
C GLU A 213 -20.35 6.75 8.98
N GLN A 214 -19.63 5.73 8.53
CA GLN A 214 -19.65 4.39 9.11
C GLN A 214 -18.54 4.14 10.11
N PHE A 215 -17.51 5.02 10.12
CA PHE A 215 -16.33 4.85 10.96
C PHE A 215 -16.61 5.30 12.39
N ASP A 216 -16.29 4.42 13.32
CA ASP A 216 -16.32 4.72 14.75
C ASP A 216 -15.06 4.19 15.42
N VAL A 217 -14.63 4.85 16.48
CA VAL A 217 -13.48 4.46 17.29
C VAL A 217 -13.77 4.74 18.76
N THR A 218 -13.40 3.82 19.63
CA THR A 218 -13.63 3.92 21.07
C THR A 218 -12.31 4.12 21.82
N GLU A 219 -12.40 4.72 23.02
CA GLU A 219 -11.24 4.86 23.92
C GLU A 219 -10.60 3.51 24.28
N SER A 220 -11.40 2.43 24.35
CA SER A 220 -10.89 1.08 24.58
C SER A 220 -10.03 0.59 23.42
N GLU A 221 -10.40 0.89 22.17
CA GLU A 221 -9.62 0.53 20.99
C GLU A 221 -8.32 1.32 20.92
N LEU A 222 -8.33 2.63 21.23
CA LEU A 222 -7.12 3.43 21.31
C LEU A 222 -6.12 2.85 22.32
N LYS A 223 -6.61 2.45 23.51
CA LYS A 223 -5.79 1.77 24.53
C LYS A 223 -5.21 0.44 24.02
N ASN A 224 -6.02 -0.37 23.32
CA ASN A 224 -5.59 -1.64 22.75
C ASN A 224 -4.51 -1.45 21.66
N LEU A 225 -4.60 -0.36 20.90
CA LEU A 225 -3.61 0.04 19.91
C LEU A 225 -2.39 0.73 20.54
N ARG A 226 -2.38 0.94 21.87
CA ARG A 226 -1.35 1.64 22.64
C ARG A 226 -1.19 3.12 22.27
N ILE A 227 -2.22 3.72 21.71
CA ILE A 227 -2.26 5.14 21.38
C ILE A 227 -2.55 5.92 22.67
N ARG A 228 -1.77 6.96 22.94
CA ARG A 228 -1.86 7.78 24.14
C ARG A 228 -1.94 9.26 23.75
N GLY A 229 -2.71 10.03 24.53
CA GLY A 229 -2.80 11.49 24.33
C GLY A 229 -3.79 11.94 23.26
N THR A 230 -4.37 11.01 22.49
CA THR A 230 -5.38 11.27 21.46
C THR A 230 -6.73 10.70 21.90
N LYS A 231 -7.81 11.44 21.74
CA LYS A 231 -9.17 10.99 22.03
C LYS A 231 -9.85 10.45 20.79
N SER A 232 -10.86 9.61 20.98
CA SER A 232 -11.65 9.06 19.87
C SER A 232 -12.33 10.16 19.02
N GLU A 233 -12.75 11.25 19.65
CA GLU A 233 -13.36 12.41 18.99
C GLU A 233 -12.33 13.13 18.08
N ASP A 234 -11.07 13.25 18.52
CA ASP A 234 -10.01 13.90 17.76
C ASP A 234 -9.72 13.14 16.43
N ILE A 235 -9.77 11.80 16.47
CA ILE A 235 -9.61 10.95 15.28
C ILE A 235 -10.72 11.22 14.26
N LYS A 236 -11.97 11.30 14.70
CA LYS A 236 -13.11 11.58 13.83
C LYS A 236 -13.06 13.00 13.26
N GLN A 237 -12.66 13.97 14.07
CA GLN A 237 -12.53 15.35 13.61
C GLN A 237 -11.41 15.48 12.58
N ALA A 238 -10.24 14.87 12.83
CA ALA A 238 -9.12 14.88 11.89
C ALA A 238 -9.50 14.32 10.51
N LEU A 239 -10.30 13.24 10.45
CA LEU A 239 -10.80 12.71 9.17
C LEU A 239 -11.63 13.74 8.39
N LYS A 240 -12.49 14.50 9.05
CA LYS A 240 -13.32 15.53 8.41
C LYS A 240 -12.46 16.68 7.91
N ASP A 241 -11.58 17.18 8.77
CA ASP A 241 -10.71 18.33 8.47
C ASP A 241 -9.75 18.07 7.31
N ILE A 242 -9.28 16.82 7.17
CA ILE A 242 -8.33 16.43 6.11
C ILE A 242 -9.04 16.20 4.77
N TYR A 243 -10.25 15.62 4.76
CA TYR A 243 -10.85 15.08 3.52
C TYR A 243 -12.18 15.73 3.10
N LEU A 244 -12.89 16.43 3.99
CA LEU A 244 -14.24 16.94 3.68
C LEU A 244 -14.32 18.48 3.67
N ASP A 245 -13.52 19.16 4.47
CA ASP A 245 -13.47 20.62 4.59
C ASP A 245 -12.41 21.23 3.64
#